data_f7ea55b97b8534a0d83e49d86a3e56b3
#
_entry.id   f7ea55b97b8534a0d83e49d86a3e56b3
#
_cell.length_a   1.000
_cell.length_b   1.000
_cell.length_c   1.000
_cell.angle_alpha   90.00
_cell.angle_beta   90.00
_cell.angle_gamma   90.00
#
_symmetry.space_group_name_H-M   'P 1'
#
loop_
_entity.id
_entity.type
_entity.pdbx_description
1 polymer ?
#
loop_
_entity_poly.entity_id
_entity_poly.type
_entity_poly.pdbx_seq_one_letter_code
_entity_poly.pdbx_strand_id
1 'polypeptide(L)'
;MNKNDRREIDISLKDIPDNLTSLIKELLDSKNSVKKLAARSTLVRMGKTILPQMHKLLESESGLLRMETAKIVELIADRKSIPFLINLLDDKEFEIRWIAAEGLIKIGRHSILPLLKSVRDGKSSFIFNKGAHHVLLSLLDENEKDKLTSLLLSLDDAQELGETAPVEAALAIKTIFKR
;
A
#
# COMPACT_ATOMS: atom_id res chain seq x y z
N MET A 1 7.66 7.97 21.23
CA MET A 1 8.30 8.60 20.05
C MET A 1 9.64 9.17 20.46
N ASN A 2 10.72 8.74 19.80
CA ASN A 2 12.10 9.18 20.09
C ASN A 2 12.41 10.53 19.39
N LYS A 3 13.61 11.14 19.68
CA LYS A 3 13.98 12.44 19.10
C LYS A 3 14.17 12.40 17.58
N ASN A 4 14.66 11.27 17.04
CA ASN A 4 14.88 11.12 15.60
C ASN A 4 13.54 11.04 14.88
N ASP A 5 12.58 10.25 15.36
CA ASP A 5 11.24 10.19 14.78
C ASP A 5 10.57 11.56 14.70
N ARG A 6 10.70 12.38 15.77
CA ARG A 6 10.13 13.73 15.76
C ARG A 6 10.73 14.62 14.67
N ARG A 7 12.07 14.58 14.52
CA ARG A 7 12.76 15.37 13.50
C ARG A 7 12.35 14.95 12.08
N GLU A 8 12.26 13.66 11.82
CA GLU A 8 11.87 13.12 10.52
C GLU A 8 10.40 13.47 10.20
N ILE A 9 9.51 13.38 11.18
CA ILE A 9 8.12 13.80 11.06
C ILE A 9 8.04 15.30 10.72
N ASP A 10 8.76 16.17 11.45
CA ASP A 10 8.74 17.61 11.20
C ASP A 10 9.27 17.95 9.79
N ILE A 11 10.31 17.27 9.32
CA ILE A 11 10.81 17.41 7.95
C ILE A 11 9.73 17.00 6.93
N SER A 12 9.08 15.86 7.14
CA SER A 12 8.04 15.34 6.24
C SER A 12 6.80 16.25 6.18
N LEU A 13 6.50 16.96 7.27
CA LEU A 13 5.34 17.85 7.37
C LEU A 13 5.60 19.28 6.88
N LYS A 14 6.83 19.65 6.52
CA LYS A 14 7.23 21.02 6.17
C LYS A 14 6.37 21.67 5.08
N ASP A 15 5.97 20.88 4.09
CA ASP A 15 5.19 21.36 2.93
C ASP A 15 3.70 20.94 3.00
N ILE A 16 3.25 20.52 4.17
CA ILE A 16 1.85 20.10 4.39
C ILE A 16 1.08 21.29 4.97
N PRO A 17 -0.13 21.60 4.49
CA PRO A 17 -0.96 22.68 5.02
C PRO A 17 -1.18 22.58 6.54
N ASP A 18 -1.18 23.71 7.24
CA ASP A 18 -1.23 23.77 8.71
C ASP A 18 -2.42 23.03 9.34
N ASN A 19 -3.58 23.10 8.70
CA ASN A 19 -4.78 22.41 9.15
C ASN A 19 -4.61 20.86 9.11
N LEU A 20 -3.90 20.32 8.12
CA LEU A 20 -3.58 18.90 8.04
C LEU A 20 -2.44 18.55 9.00
N THR A 21 -1.41 19.39 9.06
CA THR A 21 -0.27 19.20 9.97
C THR A 21 -0.73 19.09 11.42
N SER A 22 -1.67 19.93 11.86
CA SER A 22 -2.22 19.88 13.23
C SER A 22 -2.92 18.55 13.50
N LEU A 23 -3.76 18.06 12.58
CA LEU A 23 -4.45 16.77 12.72
C LEU A 23 -3.48 15.58 12.70
N ILE A 24 -2.45 15.64 11.86
CA ILE A 24 -1.42 14.59 11.79
C ILE A 24 -0.61 14.57 13.09
N LYS A 25 -0.20 15.73 13.63
CA LYS A 25 0.50 15.80 14.92
C LYS A 25 -0.38 15.27 16.05
N GLU A 26 -1.65 15.60 16.09
CA GLU A 26 -2.59 15.02 17.06
C GLU A 26 -2.70 13.50 16.94
N LEU A 27 -2.75 12.98 15.72
CA LEU A 27 -2.78 11.54 15.43
C LEU A 27 -1.51 10.83 15.93
N LEU A 28 -0.34 11.45 15.82
CA LEU A 28 0.96 10.86 16.17
C LEU A 28 1.30 11.00 17.66
N ASP A 29 1.00 12.16 18.26
CA ASP A 29 1.41 12.50 19.63
C ASP A 29 0.38 12.12 20.69
N SER A 30 -0.86 11.88 20.32
CA SER A 30 -1.91 11.63 21.29
C SER A 30 -1.71 10.30 22.03
N LYS A 31 -1.58 10.38 23.35
CA LYS A 31 -1.69 9.22 24.25
C LYS A 31 -3.16 8.80 24.48
N ASN A 32 -4.09 9.62 24.03
CA ASN A 32 -5.51 9.38 24.16
C ASN A 32 -6.05 8.75 22.88
N SER A 33 -6.44 7.49 22.97
CA SER A 33 -6.97 6.71 21.84
C SER A 33 -8.20 7.35 21.18
N VAL A 34 -9.05 8.04 21.95
CA VAL A 34 -10.24 8.73 21.42
C VAL A 34 -9.84 9.91 20.53
N LYS A 35 -8.88 10.74 20.98
CA LYS A 35 -8.37 11.85 20.17
C LYS A 35 -7.71 11.35 18.89
N LYS A 36 -6.88 10.30 19.01
CA LYS A 36 -6.23 9.66 17.87
C LYS A 36 -7.24 9.15 16.83
N LEU A 37 -8.30 8.49 17.30
CA LEU A 37 -9.38 8.02 16.43
C LEU A 37 -10.15 9.19 15.79
N ALA A 38 -10.43 10.25 16.54
CA ALA A 38 -11.11 11.44 16.05
C ALA A 38 -10.30 12.16 14.96
N ALA A 39 -8.98 12.34 15.15
CA ALA A 39 -8.09 12.93 14.16
C ALA A 39 -8.06 12.10 12.87
N ARG A 40 -7.90 10.76 13.00
CA ARG A 40 -7.95 9.86 11.84
C ARG A 40 -9.29 9.94 11.11
N SER A 41 -10.41 9.88 11.83
CA SER A 41 -11.74 9.96 11.24
C SER A 41 -11.97 11.29 10.53
N THR A 42 -11.42 12.38 11.04
CA THR A 42 -11.50 13.71 10.41
C THR A 42 -10.72 13.71 9.10
N LEU A 43 -9.47 13.21 9.09
CA LEU A 43 -8.66 13.10 7.88
C LEU A 43 -9.35 12.20 6.83
N VAL A 44 -9.87 11.05 7.23
CA VAL A 44 -10.60 10.15 6.31
C VAL A 44 -11.84 10.82 5.71
N ARG A 45 -12.60 11.61 6.49
CA ARG A 45 -13.76 12.37 5.97
C ARG A 45 -13.40 13.44 4.96
N MET A 46 -12.18 13.99 5.01
CA MET A 46 -11.70 14.92 3.98
C MET A 46 -11.51 14.22 2.62
N GLY A 47 -11.41 12.90 2.62
CA GLY A 47 -11.46 12.06 1.44
C GLY A 47 -10.35 12.34 0.43
N LYS A 48 -10.73 12.33 -0.85
CA LYS A 48 -9.77 12.45 -1.97
C LYS A 48 -9.01 13.77 -2.02
N THR A 49 -9.50 14.81 -1.35
CA THR A 49 -8.88 16.15 -1.39
C THR A 49 -7.51 16.18 -0.73
N ILE A 50 -7.27 15.31 0.25
CA ILE A 50 -5.99 15.24 0.98
C ILE A 50 -5.02 14.19 0.42
N LEU A 51 -5.44 13.39 -0.55
CA LEU A 51 -4.60 12.29 -1.07
C LEU A 51 -3.24 12.74 -1.59
N PRO A 52 -3.09 13.89 -2.29
CA PRO A 52 -1.76 14.33 -2.73
C PRO A 52 -0.78 14.51 -1.56
N GLN A 53 -1.24 15.04 -0.44
CA GLN A 53 -0.44 15.20 0.77
C GLN A 53 -0.19 13.85 1.46
N MET A 54 -1.21 12.99 1.54
CA MET A 54 -1.06 11.65 2.11
C MET A 54 -0.06 10.81 1.31
N HIS A 55 -0.13 10.82 -0.02
CA HIS A 55 0.83 10.10 -0.86
C HIS A 55 2.28 10.52 -0.60
N LYS A 56 2.52 11.84 -0.44
CA LYS A 56 3.85 12.35 -0.07
C LYS A 56 4.32 11.82 1.30
N LEU A 57 3.42 11.73 2.28
CA LEU A 57 3.74 11.25 3.62
C LEU A 57 3.98 9.74 3.70
N LEU A 58 3.51 8.95 2.72
CA LEU A 58 3.84 7.53 2.62
C LEU A 58 5.33 7.29 2.32
N GLU A 59 6.07 8.29 1.85
CA GLU A 59 7.49 8.23 1.55
C GLU A 59 8.37 8.69 2.74
N SER A 60 7.78 9.03 3.89
CA SER A 60 8.50 9.48 5.08
C SER A 60 9.46 8.42 5.61
N GLU A 61 10.61 8.84 6.10
CA GLU A 61 11.54 7.96 6.83
C GLU A 61 10.93 7.44 8.14
N SER A 62 10.01 8.19 8.76
CA SER A 62 9.31 7.76 9.97
C SER A 62 8.32 6.65 9.68
N GLY A 63 8.59 5.43 10.16
CA GLY A 63 7.67 4.30 10.06
C GLY A 63 6.31 4.58 10.72
N LEU A 64 6.30 5.28 11.84
CA LEU A 64 5.05 5.67 12.51
C LEU A 64 4.19 6.57 11.62
N LEU A 65 4.81 7.55 10.92
CA LEU A 65 4.08 8.44 10.02
C LEU A 65 3.59 7.69 8.78
N ARG A 66 4.43 6.83 8.17
CA ARG A 66 4.00 5.99 7.05
C ARG A 66 2.82 5.10 7.45
N MET A 67 2.90 4.42 8.61
CA MET A 67 1.86 3.52 9.10
C MET A 67 0.51 4.24 9.30
N GLU A 68 0.51 5.38 10.00
CA GLU A 68 -0.74 6.11 10.24
C GLU A 68 -1.30 6.70 8.95
N THR A 69 -0.43 7.16 8.04
CA THR A 69 -0.83 7.65 6.72
C THR A 69 -1.41 6.52 5.85
N ALA A 70 -0.78 5.34 5.86
CA ALA A 70 -1.28 4.17 5.13
C ALA A 70 -2.67 3.76 5.60
N LYS A 71 -2.97 3.80 6.91
CA LYS A 71 -4.32 3.56 7.46
C LYS A 71 -5.36 4.56 6.93
N ILE A 72 -4.99 5.82 6.78
CA ILE A 72 -5.89 6.85 6.22
C ILE A 72 -6.15 6.56 4.74
N VAL A 73 -5.10 6.26 3.98
CA VAL A 73 -5.19 5.97 2.54
C VAL A 73 -6.00 4.69 2.29
N GLU A 74 -5.78 3.63 3.08
CA GLU A 74 -6.56 2.39 3.05
C GLU A 74 -8.05 2.67 3.28
N LEU A 75 -8.38 3.50 4.29
CA LEU A 75 -9.77 3.83 4.61
C LEU A 75 -10.45 4.69 3.54
N ILE A 76 -9.72 5.58 2.87
CA ILE A 76 -10.23 6.38 1.74
C ILE A 76 -10.45 5.50 0.50
N ALA A 77 -9.62 4.48 0.28
CA ALA A 77 -9.71 3.48 -0.77
C ALA A 77 -9.91 4.05 -2.19
N ASP A 78 -9.14 5.07 -2.56
CA ASP A 78 -9.21 5.68 -3.89
C ASP A 78 -8.21 5.04 -4.87
N ARG A 79 -8.63 4.86 -6.12
CA ARG A 79 -7.80 4.26 -7.18
C ARG A 79 -6.48 5.00 -7.43
N LYS A 80 -6.42 6.30 -7.19
CA LYS A 80 -5.18 7.10 -7.31
C LYS A 80 -4.10 6.67 -6.33
N SER A 81 -4.49 5.97 -5.26
CA SER A 81 -3.56 5.46 -4.26
C SER A 81 -2.91 4.12 -4.64
N ILE A 82 -3.38 3.43 -5.67
CA ILE A 82 -2.87 2.12 -6.08
C ILE A 82 -1.33 2.10 -6.24
N PRO A 83 -0.68 3.01 -7.00
CA PRO A 83 0.78 2.94 -7.19
C PRO A 83 1.55 3.12 -5.87
N PHE A 84 1.05 3.94 -4.96
CA PHE A 84 1.67 4.17 -3.65
C PHE A 84 1.51 2.96 -2.72
N LEU A 85 0.33 2.34 -2.70
CA LEU A 85 0.09 1.12 -1.94
C LEU A 85 0.90 -0.06 -2.48
N ILE A 86 1.07 -0.17 -3.81
CA ILE A 86 1.95 -1.17 -4.42
C ILE A 86 3.40 -0.97 -3.96
N ASN A 87 3.89 0.26 -3.86
CA ASN A 87 5.23 0.53 -3.35
C ASN A 87 5.39 0.08 -1.89
N LEU A 88 4.36 0.28 -1.06
CA LEU A 88 4.37 -0.11 0.35
C LEU A 88 4.27 -1.63 0.58
N LEU A 89 3.97 -2.45 -0.43
CA LEU A 89 4.08 -3.91 -0.30
C LEU A 89 5.49 -4.39 -0.01
N ASP A 90 6.49 -3.54 -0.27
CA ASP A 90 7.91 -3.79 0.01
C ASP A 90 8.46 -2.96 1.19
N ASP A 91 7.59 -2.38 2.00
CA ASP A 91 8.01 -1.62 3.19
C ASP A 91 8.77 -2.52 4.17
N LYS A 92 9.77 -1.95 4.86
CA LYS A 92 10.55 -2.66 5.87
C LYS A 92 9.70 -3.15 7.05
N GLU A 93 8.57 -2.49 7.35
CA GLU A 93 7.69 -2.80 8.48
C GLU A 93 6.51 -3.66 8.02
N PHE A 94 6.33 -4.82 8.68
CA PHE A 94 5.28 -5.78 8.33
C PHE A 94 3.88 -5.16 8.37
N GLU A 95 3.57 -4.37 9.40
CA GLU A 95 2.27 -3.74 9.59
C GLU A 95 1.92 -2.80 8.43
N ILE A 96 2.92 -2.09 7.88
CA ILE A 96 2.71 -1.18 6.74
C ILE A 96 2.42 -1.98 5.48
N ARG A 97 3.15 -3.06 5.23
CA ARG A 97 2.89 -3.96 4.10
C ARG A 97 1.49 -4.55 4.16
N TRP A 98 1.07 -4.99 5.36
CA TRP A 98 -0.28 -5.54 5.58
C TRP A 98 -1.36 -4.51 5.25
N ILE A 99 -1.25 -3.29 5.80
CA ILE A 99 -2.19 -2.20 5.53
C ILE A 99 -2.24 -1.87 4.03
N ALA A 100 -1.10 -1.89 3.35
CA ALA A 100 -1.03 -1.63 1.92
C ALA A 100 -1.77 -2.70 1.11
N ALA A 101 -1.59 -3.98 1.46
CA ALA A 101 -2.31 -5.09 0.83
C ALA A 101 -3.83 -4.97 1.05
N GLU A 102 -4.28 -4.72 2.28
CA GLU A 102 -5.69 -4.51 2.59
C GLU A 102 -6.27 -3.29 1.84
N GLY A 103 -5.49 -2.21 1.70
CA GLY A 103 -5.87 -1.04 0.91
C GLY A 103 -6.09 -1.38 -0.58
N LEU A 104 -5.21 -2.18 -1.18
CA LEU A 104 -5.36 -2.66 -2.55
C LEU A 104 -6.57 -3.58 -2.72
N ILE A 105 -6.82 -4.48 -1.75
CA ILE A 105 -7.98 -5.37 -1.71
C ILE A 105 -9.26 -4.53 -1.63
N LYS A 106 -9.29 -3.53 -0.77
CA LYS A 106 -10.44 -2.64 -0.58
C LYS A 106 -10.75 -1.78 -1.82
N ILE A 107 -9.73 -1.34 -2.56
CA ILE A 107 -9.91 -0.67 -3.87
C ILE A 107 -10.47 -1.66 -4.90
N GLY A 108 -10.20 -2.95 -4.74
CA GLY A 108 -10.78 -4.03 -5.53
C GLY A 108 -10.06 -4.29 -6.85
N ARG A 109 -10.78 -4.83 -7.83
CA ARG A 109 -10.24 -5.32 -9.11
C ARG A 109 -9.40 -4.33 -9.91
N HIS A 110 -9.56 -3.02 -9.66
CA HIS A 110 -8.72 -1.99 -10.27
C HIS A 110 -7.25 -2.09 -9.87
N SER A 111 -6.95 -2.78 -8.77
CA SER A 111 -5.59 -3.03 -8.29
C SER A 111 -4.87 -4.14 -9.05
N ILE A 112 -5.62 -5.08 -9.68
CA ILE A 112 -5.03 -6.27 -10.30
C ILE A 112 -4.05 -5.90 -11.42
N LEU A 113 -4.49 -5.14 -12.42
CA LEU A 113 -3.64 -4.82 -13.57
C LEU A 113 -2.39 -4.01 -13.20
N PRO A 114 -2.47 -2.94 -12.37
CA PRO A 114 -1.28 -2.24 -11.90
C PRO A 114 -0.32 -3.14 -11.10
N LEU A 115 -0.85 -4.04 -10.27
CA LEU A 115 -0.04 -4.96 -9.49
C LEU A 115 0.70 -5.97 -10.39
N LEU A 116 0.00 -6.60 -11.34
CA LEU A 116 0.59 -7.49 -12.33
C LEU A 116 1.68 -6.79 -13.17
N LYS A 117 1.47 -5.52 -13.53
CA LYS A 117 2.50 -4.73 -14.22
C LYS A 117 3.75 -4.53 -13.34
N SER A 118 3.55 -4.26 -12.05
CA SER A 118 4.69 -4.10 -11.13
C SER A 118 5.48 -5.39 -10.94
N VAL A 119 4.83 -6.55 -10.89
CA VAL A 119 5.49 -7.87 -10.89
C VAL A 119 6.25 -8.08 -12.19
N ARG A 120 5.61 -7.87 -13.35
CA ARG A 120 6.23 -8.00 -14.68
C ARG A 120 7.47 -7.14 -14.83
N ASP A 121 7.44 -5.90 -14.34
CA ASP A 121 8.48 -4.90 -14.50
C ASP A 121 9.63 -5.08 -13.47
N GLY A 122 9.67 -6.23 -12.78
CA GLY A 122 10.80 -6.66 -11.96
C GLY A 122 10.78 -6.19 -10.51
N LYS A 123 9.64 -5.70 -9.98
CA LYS A 123 9.46 -5.61 -8.53
C LYS A 123 9.26 -7.01 -7.96
N SER A 124 10.33 -7.64 -7.53
CA SER A 124 10.33 -9.06 -7.18
C SER A 124 11.10 -9.39 -5.91
N SER A 125 11.08 -8.52 -4.89
CA SER A 125 11.53 -8.96 -3.57
C SER A 125 10.58 -10.07 -3.06
N PHE A 126 11.11 -11.01 -2.28
CA PHE A 126 10.28 -12.04 -1.64
C PHE A 126 9.12 -11.42 -0.85
N ILE A 127 9.41 -10.34 -0.13
CA ILE A 127 8.43 -9.64 0.69
C ILE A 127 7.31 -9.04 -0.18
N PHE A 128 7.68 -8.37 -1.27
CA PHE A 128 6.73 -7.82 -2.24
C PHE A 128 5.86 -8.91 -2.86
N ASN A 129 6.47 -10.03 -3.28
CA ASN A 129 5.77 -11.15 -3.91
C ASN A 129 4.73 -11.76 -2.97
N LYS A 130 5.04 -11.92 -1.66
CA LYS A 130 4.06 -12.38 -0.67
C LYS A 130 2.87 -11.43 -0.54
N GLY A 131 3.11 -10.12 -0.53
CA GLY A 131 2.04 -9.11 -0.54
C GLY A 131 1.20 -9.18 -1.82
N ALA A 132 1.84 -9.27 -2.99
CA ALA A 132 1.18 -9.39 -4.28
C ALA A 132 0.33 -10.66 -4.39
N HIS A 133 0.87 -11.80 -3.93
CA HIS A 133 0.16 -13.08 -3.84
C HIS A 133 -1.13 -12.95 -3.00
N HIS A 134 -1.02 -12.39 -1.78
CA HIS A 134 -2.17 -12.18 -0.90
C HIS A 134 -3.26 -11.32 -1.57
N VAL A 135 -2.88 -10.20 -2.19
CA VAL A 135 -3.81 -9.31 -2.90
C VAL A 135 -4.49 -10.02 -4.06
N LEU A 136 -3.73 -10.74 -4.89
CA LEU A 136 -4.27 -11.46 -6.06
C LEU A 136 -5.21 -12.59 -5.62
N LEU A 137 -4.85 -13.39 -4.63
CA LEU A 137 -5.73 -14.43 -4.08
C LEU A 137 -7.06 -13.88 -3.58
N SER A 138 -7.04 -12.67 -3.01
CA SER A 138 -8.25 -12.02 -2.48
C SER A 138 -9.14 -11.43 -3.57
N LEU A 139 -8.57 -11.04 -4.71
CA LEU A 139 -9.29 -10.30 -5.77
C LEU A 139 -9.68 -11.13 -6.97
N LEU A 140 -9.00 -12.24 -7.24
CA LEU A 140 -9.29 -13.13 -8.36
C LEU A 140 -10.45 -14.07 -8.02
N ASP A 141 -11.33 -14.32 -8.99
CA ASP A 141 -12.32 -15.39 -8.90
C ASP A 141 -11.66 -16.77 -9.13
N GLU A 142 -12.39 -17.85 -8.84
CA GLU A 142 -11.85 -19.21 -8.92
C GLU A 142 -11.35 -19.58 -10.33
N ASN A 143 -12.09 -19.21 -11.39
CA ASN A 143 -11.67 -19.46 -12.77
C ASN A 143 -10.41 -18.66 -13.17
N GLU A 144 -10.24 -17.46 -12.61
CA GLU A 144 -9.02 -16.67 -12.80
C GLU A 144 -7.84 -17.26 -12.01
N LYS A 145 -8.06 -17.74 -10.78
CA LYS A 145 -7.05 -18.44 -9.98
C LYS A 145 -6.54 -19.68 -10.68
N ASP A 146 -7.46 -20.49 -11.23
CA ASP A 146 -7.10 -21.70 -12.00
C ASP A 146 -6.21 -21.35 -13.20
N LYS A 147 -6.55 -20.28 -13.94
CA LYS A 147 -5.77 -19.82 -15.09
C LYS A 147 -4.42 -19.22 -14.72
N LEU A 148 -4.27 -18.71 -13.51
CA LEU A 148 -3.08 -18.03 -13.01
C LEU A 148 -2.31 -18.85 -11.97
N THR A 149 -2.56 -20.14 -11.89
CA THR A 149 -1.91 -21.04 -10.91
C THR A 149 -0.39 -20.92 -10.94
N SER A 150 0.23 -20.91 -12.14
CA SER A 150 1.68 -20.77 -12.29
C SER A 150 2.20 -19.45 -11.71
N LEU A 151 1.49 -18.33 -11.95
CA LEU A 151 1.85 -17.03 -11.35
C LEU A 151 1.74 -17.08 -9.83
N LEU A 152 0.62 -17.60 -9.31
CA LEU A 152 0.39 -17.65 -7.87
C LEU A 152 1.45 -18.51 -7.17
N LEU A 153 1.83 -19.64 -7.75
CA LEU A 153 2.91 -20.49 -7.24
C LEU A 153 4.27 -19.75 -7.29
N SER A 154 4.59 -19.07 -8.38
CA SER A 154 5.85 -18.34 -8.51
C SER A 154 5.99 -17.16 -7.53
N LEU A 155 4.87 -16.54 -7.14
CA LEU A 155 4.84 -15.47 -6.12
C LEU A 155 4.97 -16.02 -4.69
N ASP A 156 4.61 -17.29 -4.48
CA ASP A 156 4.69 -17.94 -3.17
C ASP A 156 6.04 -18.64 -2.93
N ASP A 157 6.80 -18.95 -3.96
CA ASP A 157 8.08 -19.66 -3.86
C ASP A 157 9.23 -18.70 -3.54
N ALA A 158 9.96 -19.02 -2.45
CA ALA A 158 11.15 -18.27 -2.03
C ALA A 158 12.38 -18.55 -2.92
N GLN A 159 12.40 -19.66 -3.67
CA GLN A 159 13.54 -20.11 -4.45
C GLN A 159 13.49 -19.59 -5.91
N GLU A 160 12.31 -19.33 -6.44
CA GLU A 160 12.11 -18.84 -7.83
C GLU A 160 12.10 -17.31 -7.94
N LEU A 161 12.66 -16.62 -6.97
CA LEU A 161 12.71 -15.16 -6.89
C LEU A 161 13.42 -14.55 -8.12
N GLY A 162 12.66 -13.92 -8.97
CA GLY A 162 13.18 -12.98 -9.97
C GLY A 162 13.07 -13.42 -11.43
N GLU A 163 12.99 -14.71 -11.75
CA GLU A 163 13.01 -15.16 -13.16
C GLU A 163 11.61 -15.54 -13.69
N THR A 164 10.84 -16.28 -12.93
CA THR A 164 9.54 -16.80 -13.39
C THR A 164 8.37 -15.85 -13.17
N ALA A 165 8.27 -15.20 -12.00
CA ALA A 165 7.15 -14.33 -11.68
C ALA A 165 6.91 -13.17 -12.69
N PRO A 166 7.94 -12.47 -13.23
CA PRO A 166 7.73 -11.46 -14.26
C PRO A 166 7.16 -12.02 -15.57
N VAL A 167 7.61 -13.21 -15.98
CA VAL A 167 7.11 -13.90 -17.19
C VAL A 167 5.67 -14.32 -17.01
N GLU A 168 5.36 -14.97 -15.88
CA GLU A 168 4.00 -15.39 -15.54
C GLU A 168 3.05 -14.20 -15.40
N ALA A 169 3.50 -13.06 -14.83
CA ALA A 169 2.71 -11.84 -14.77
C ALA A 169 2.40 -11.27 -16.16
N ALA A 170 3.37 -11.33 -17.10
CA ALA A 170 3.12 -10.92 -18.48
C ALA A 170 2.10 -11.81 -19.17
N LEU A 171 2.12 -13.12 -18.92
CA LEU A 171 1.12 -14.08 -19.43
C LEU A 171 -0.25 -13.84 -18.78
N ALA A 172 -0.30 -13.60 -17.47
CA ALA A 172 -1.51 -13.28 -16.73
C ALA A 172 -2.22 -12.05 -17.28
N ILE A 173 -1.48 -10.97 -17.57
CA ILE A 173 -2.05 -9.76 -18.18
C ILE A 173 -2.71 -10.09 -19.54
N LYS A 174 -2.07 -10.92 -20.36
CA LYS A 174 -2.64 -11.36 -21.63
C LYS A 174 -3.88 -12.23 -21.45
N THR A 175 -3.92 -13.05 -20.42
CA THR A 175 -5.01 -14.00 -20.15
C THR A 175 -6.27 -13.31 -19.64
N ILE A 176 -6.11 -12.38 -18.67
CA ILE A 176 -7.26 -11.71 -18.01
C ILE A 176 -7.71 -10.47 -18.77
N PHE A 177 -6.79 -9.69 -19.37
CA PHE A 177 -7.07 -8.38 -19.94
C PHE A 177 -6.96 -8.33 -21.47
N LYS A 178 -6.90 -9.50 -22.17
CA LYS A 178 -7.07 -9.54 -23.64
C LYS A 178 -8.48 -9.09 -23.99
N ARG A 179 -8.55 -7.93 -24.61
CA ARG A 179 -9.58 -7.58 -25.58
C ARG A 179 -8.98 -7.54 -26.97
#